data_687e3e6136bf0678d4c90ce7424c97c4
#
_entry.id   687e3e6136bf0678d4c90ce7424c97c4
#
_cell.length_a   1.000
_cell.length_b   1.000
_cell.length_c   1.000
_cell.angle_alpha   90.00
_cell.angle_beta   90.00
_cell.angle_gamma   90.00
#
_symmetry.space_group_name_H-M   'P 1'
#
loop_
_entity.id
_entity.type
_entity.pdbx_description
1 polymer ?
#
loop_
_entity_poly.entity_id
_entity_poly.type
_entity_poly.pdbx_seq_one_letter_code
_entity_poly.pdbx_strand_id
1 'polypeptide(L)'
;MNNTQNNDIDKLLEQMKERSCPEQEYKTPEAFKAEFFEKAAQQKKPNRFFKALFITAASVLISGIAGVWALSLYTSAVPIACSTPAVIADNKMAFDESASLLSRVSKAPRASMAPGSIPPVGSAPQMVLCDSDARFSHARIRYNTEEYKYLQENKFLSTALSPLSTFGADADTASYSNVRRFLLQGNCLPPADAVRTEEFLNYFSYDYKKPRDNGDFTVNFESMPAPWAPERQLLLIGVQAKEVDKKELPPSNFVFLIDDSGSMYDVFPMVREAMTVLADQLRPHDWISIVTYGGSVTVHLDGGSGADKRKVKSKINALSAGGFTSGGAGILEAYKLAHKHFIKGGNNRIVLITDGDFNVGVSSESELVKLVEKERQSAIYLSAFGVGSGNYKDNKLKMLANKGNGNYSYLDNPREARRVMTNEMTGKMFTFAKDVKFQIEFSPARVAAYRLIGYELRKMAARDFNDDTKDSGEVGMGHQVTALYELIMADAPSQVKEKYMGNVDKLKYQSARTVSKSDELLTFKLRYQQIEGKAPSRLKTFVLKKLPEASGNIRWASAVAEFSLCLRNSEYKGTASYEALRKRASKELGKDEDGKRAEFLTLVKAAEDLQD
;
A
#
# COMPACT_ATOMS: atom_id res chain seq x y z
N MET A 1 -34.60 35.47 -32.81
CA MET A 1 -33.73 34.38 -33.29
C MET A 1 -33.26 33.51 -32.11
N ASN A 2 -34.17 32.89 -31.37
CA ASN A 2 -33.73 32.08 -30.19
C ASN A 2 -34.62 30.86 -29.91
N ASN A 3 -35.47 30.42 -30.88
CA ASN A 3 -36.39 29.29 -30.65
C ASN A 3 -36.02 28.00 -31.44
N THR A 4 -35.05 28.05 -32.34
CA THR A 4 -34.70 26.90 -33.20
C THR A 4 -33.55 26.08 -32.56
N GLN A 5 -32.69 26.64 -31.75
CA GLN A 5 -31.58 25.91 -31.12
C GLN A 5 -32.00 25.06 -29.89
N ASN A 6 -33.07 25.46 -29.18
CA ASN A 6 -33.59 24.65 -28.07
C ASN A 6 -34.28 23.37 -28.56
N ASN A 7 -34.96 23.41 -29.70
CA ASN A 7 -35.63 22.22 -30.27
C ASN A 7 -34.64 21.12 -30.72
N ASP A 8 -33.42 21.49 -31.13
CA ASP A 8 -32.42 20.51 -31.55
C ASP A 8 -31.71 19.85 -30.34
N ILE A 9 -31.59 20.57 -29.24
CA ILE A 9 -31.06 20.02 -27.99
C ILE A 9 -32.05 19.05 -27.34
N ASP A 10 -33.34 19.41 -27.33
CA ASP A 10 -34.38 18.53 -26.80
C ASP A 10 -34.56 17.25 -27.63
N LYS A 11 -34.44 17.34 -28.97
CA LYS A 11 -34.39 16.18 -29.85
C LYS A 11 -33.17 15.30 -29.63
N LEU A 12 -32.01 15.89 -29.35
CA LEU A 12 -30.79 15.14 -29.04
C LEU A 12 -30.87 14.46 -27.67
N LEU A 13 -31.50 15.10 -26.70
CA LEU A 13 -31.79 14.52 -25.39
C LEU A 13 -32.83 13.39 -25.45
N GLU A 14 -33.85 13.51 -26.28
CA GLU A 14 -34.77 12.41 -26.55
C GLU A 14 -34.11 11.22 -27.26
N GLN A 15 -33.25 11.47 -28.26
CA GLN A 15 -32.49 10.43 -28.94
C GLN A 15 -31.44 9.78 -28.01
N MET A 16 -30.90 10.51 -27.02
CA MET A 16 -30.05 9.94 -25.97
C MET A 16 -30.84 9.14 -24.95
N LYS A 17 -32.08 9.50 -24.65
CA LYS A 17 -33.00 8.70 -23.82
C LYS A 17 -33.44 7.40 -24.52
N GLU A 18 -33.64 7.42 -25.82
CA GLU A 18 -33.93 6.20 -26.60
C GLU A 18 -32.72 5.28 -26.79
N ARG A 19 -31.48 5.80 -26.61
CA ARG A 19 -30.23 5.02 -26.63
C ARG A 19 -29.72 4.61 -25.25
N SER A 20 -30.31 5.13 -24.16
CA SER A 20 -30.13 4.56 -22.84
C SER A 20 -30.79 3.18 -22.85
N CYS A 21 -30.05 2.13 -22.47
CA CYS A 21 -30.57 0.77 -22.30
C CYS A 21 -31.95 0.81 -21.68
N PRO A 22 -32.91 0.00 -22.18
CA PRO A 22 -34.21 -0.07 -21.56
C PRO A 22 -34.04 -0.32 -20.07
N GLU A 23 -34.76 0.43 -19.24
CA GLU A 23 -34.87 0.19 -17.81
C GLU A 23 -35.18 -1.29 -17.63
N GLN A 24 -34.12 -2.07 -17.31
CA GLN A 24 -34.34 -3.41 -16.80
C GLN A 24 -35.02 -3.18 -15.45
N GLU A 25 -36.33 -3.42 -15.38
CA GLU A 25 -37.02 -3.61 -14.12
C GLU A 25 -36.14 -4.55 -13.28
N TYR A 26 -35.57 -4.06 -12.20
CA TYR A 26 -34.84 -4.87 -11.25
C TYR A 26 -35.83 -5.83 -10.62
N LYS A 27 -35.98 -7.01 -11.24
CA LYS A 27 -36.74 -8.11 -10.64
C LYS A 27 -36.09 -8.44 -9.30
N THR A 28 -36.93 -8.61 -8.29
CA THR A 28 -36.40 -9.04 -6.97
C THR A 28 -35.62 -10.34 -7.15
N PRO A 29 -34.60 -10.62 -6.35
CA PRO A 29 -33.81 -11.85 -6.43
C PRO A 29 -34.67 -13.12 -6.45
N GLU A 30 -35.83 -13.09 -5.80
CA GLU A 30 -36.81 -14.20 -5.77
C GLU A 30 -37.56 -14.36 -7.09
N ALA A 31 -37.97 -13.29 -7.73
CA ALA A 31 -38.61 -13.32 -9.04
C ALA A 31 -37.65 -13.81 -10.14
N PHE A 32 -36.41 -13.39 -10.11
CA PHE A 32 -35.36 -13.89 -11.01
C PHE A 32 -35.08 -15.38 -10.79
N LYS A 33 -35.06 -15.81 -9.55
CA LYS A 33 -34.85 -17.20 -9.15
C LYS A 33 -36.02 -18.09 -9.67
N ALA A 34 -37.28 -17.65 -9.53
CA ALA A 34 -38.45 -18.37 -10.02
C ALA A 34 -38.41 -18.55 -11.56
N GLU A 35 -38.13 -17.49 -12.31
CA GLU A 35 -38.03 -17.54 -13.79
C GLU A 35 -36.86 -18.42 -14.25
N PHE A 36 -35.73 -18.38 -13.52
CA PHE A 36 -34.56 -19.21 -13.82
C PHE A 36 -34.86 -20.71 -13.64
N PHE A 37 -35.54 -21.10 -12.55
CA PHE A 37 -35.91 -22.49 -12.31
C PHE A 37 -37.04 -22.97 -13.26
N GLU A 38 -37.95 -22.10 -13.66
CA GLU A 38 -38.99 -22.41 -14.63
C GLU A 38 -38.38 -22.70 -16.02
N LYS A 39 -37.47 -21.88 -16.50
CA LYS A 39 -36.72 -22.11 -17.75
C LYS A 39 -35.86 -23.38 -17.70
N ALA A 40 -35.30 -23.71 -16.53
CA ALA A 40 -34.54 -24.93 -16.32
C ALA A 40 -35.37 -26.21 -16.35
N ALA A 41 -36.61 -26.15 -15.85
CA ALA A 41 -37.54 -27.28 -15.84
C ALA A 41 -38.11 -27.61 -17.24
N GLN A 42 -38.13 -26.64 -18.14
CA GLN A 42 -38.66 -26.81 -19.52
C GLN A 42 -37.67 -27.50 -20.48
N GLN A 43 -36.38 -27.65 -20.10
CA GLN A 43 -35.36 -28.35 -20.91
C GLN A 43 -35.44 -29.88 -20.70
N LYS A 44 -35.95 -30.60 -21.71
CA LYS A 44 -35.95 -32.08 -21.72
C LYS A 44 -34.51 -32.63 -21.75
N LYS A 45 -34.00 -33.10 -20.62
CA LYS A 45 -32.68 -33.68 -20.35
C LYS A 45 -31.51 -32.67 -20.33
N PRO A 46 -31.31 -31.92 -19.27
CA PRO A 46 -30.09 -31.13 -19.13
C PRO A 46 -28.86 -32.04 -18.91
N ASN A 47 -27.82 -31.81 -19.70
CA ASN A 47 -26.52 -32.43 -19.55
C ASN A 47 -25.95 -32.13 -18.12
N ARG A 48 -25.11 -33.02 -17.56
CA ARG A 48 -24.50 -32.85 -16.22
C ARG A 48 -23.82 -31.49 -16.04
N PHE A 49 -23.26 -30.94 -17.11
CA PHE A 49 -22.66 -29.62 -17.16
C PHE A 49 -23.68 -28.48 -16.85
N PHE A 50 -24.87 -28.55 -17.45
CA PHE A 50 -25.91 -27.56 -17.19
C PHE A 50 -26.47 -27.62 -15.77
N LYS A 51 -26.57 -28.82 -15.17
CA LYS A 51 -27.00 -28.93 -13.76
C LYS A 51 -25.97 -28.28 -12.80
N ALA A 52 -24.67 -28.44 -13.06
CA ALA A 52 -23.63 -27.79 -12.26
C ALA A 52 -23.66 -26.26 -12.42
N LEU A 53 -23.82 -25.76 -13.64
CA LEU A 53 -23.95 -24.33 -13.93
C LEU A 53 -25.19 -23.72 -13.27
N PHE A 54 -26.30 -24.44 -13.25
CA PHE A 54 -27.55 -24.04 -12.60
C PHE A 54 -27.40 -23.94 -11.08
N ILE A 55 -26.73 -24.90 -10.46
CA ILE A 55 -26.51 -24.91 -9.00
C ILE A 55 -25.59 -23.74 -8.61
N THR A 56 -24.52 -23.51 -9.37
CA THR A 56 -23.57 -22.39 -9.10
C THR A 56 -24.21 -21.03 -9.31
N ALA A 57 -25.00 -20.83 -10.38
CA ALA A 57 -25.69 -19.57 -10.63
C ALA A 57 -26.75 -19.26 -9.55
N ALA A 58 -27.49 -20.27 -9.10
CA ALA A 58 -28.46 -20.13 -8.02
C ALA A 58 -27.78 -19.76 -6.68
N SER A 59 -26.59 -20.33 -6.40
CA SER A 59 -25.83 -20.03 -5.18
C SER A 59 -25.31 -18.60 -5.16
N VAL A 60 -24.86 -18.07 -6.30
CA VAL A 60 -24.41 -16.67 -6.46
C VAL A 60 -25.55 -15.69 -6.23
N LEU A 61 -26.75 -16.00 -6.74
CA LEU A 61 -27.94 -15.17 -6.60
C LEU A 61 -28.48 -15.14 -5.16
N ILE A 62 -28.31 -16.23 -4.42
CA ILE A 62 -28.81 -16.34 -3.04
C ILE A 62 -27.90 -15.59 -2.06
N SER A 63 -26.59 -15.56 -2.31
CA SER A 63 -25.62 -14.98 -1.36
C SER A 63 -25.31 -13.50 -1.59
N GLY A 64 -25.70 -12.90 -2.71
CA GLY A 64 -25.38 -11.49 -3.04
C GLY A 64 -23.89 -11.18 -3.14
N ILE A 65 -23.03 -12.19 -3.14
CA ILE A 65 -21.57 -12.09 -3.16
C ILE A 65 -21.06 -12.77 -4.43
N ALA A 66 -20.53 -11.95 -5.31
CA ALA A 66 -20.10 -12.25 -6.65
C ALA A 66 -19.23 -13.51 -6.86
N GLY A 67 -19.18 -13.90 -8.07
CA GLY A 67 -18.36 -14.83 -8.87
C GLY A 67 -17.21 -15.65 -8.26
N VAL A 68 -16.55 -15.20 -7.21
CA VAL A 68 -15.37 -15.86 -6.63
C VAL A 68 -15.74 -17.17 -5.90
N TRP A 69 -16.90 -17.20 -5.22
CA TRP A 69 -17.39 -18.40 -4.54
C TRP A 69 -17.98 -19.44 -5.49
N ALA A 70 -18.60 -18.99 -6.58
CA ALA A 70 -19.14 -19.89 -7.59
C ALA A 70 -18.05 -20.68 -8.33
N LEU A 71 -16.90 -20.04 -8.59
CA LEU A 71 -15.75 -20.68 -9.23
C LEU A 71 -15.10 -21.71 -8.29
N SER A 72 -15.04 -21.42 -6.99
CA SER A 72 -14.51 -22.34 -5.96
C SER A 72 -15.39 -23.58 -5.80
N LEU A 73 -16.72 -23.44 -5.87
CA LEU A 73 -17.65 -24.57 -5.80
C LEU A 73 -17.64 -25.42 -7.09
N TYR A 74 -17.40 -24.79 -8.24
CA TYR A 74 -17.26 -25.50 -9.51
C TYR A 74 -16.00 -26.37 -9.55
N THR A 75 -14.87 -25.85 -9.02
CA THR A 75 -13.62 -26.61 -8.94
C THR A 75 -13.66 -27.75 -7.93
N SER A 76 -14.54 -27.67 -6.91
CA SER A 76 -14.72 -28.72 -5.90
C SER A 76 -15.69 -29.84 -6.35
N ALA A 77 -16.47 -29.63 -7.39
CA ALA A 77 -17.48 -30.58 -7.87
C ALA A 77 -17.00 -31.47 -9.03
N VAL A 78 -15.77 -31.32 -9.50
CA VAL A 78 -15.18 -32.21 -10.51
C VAL A 78 -14.43 -33.34 -9.79
N PRO A 79 -14.87 -34.59 -9.87
CA PRO A 79 -14.13 -35.69 -9.29
C PRO A 79 -12.82 -35.88 -10.08
N ILE A 80 -11.70 -35.64 -9.42
CA ILE A 80 -10.37 -36.02 -9.92
C ILE A 80 -10.31 -37.53 -9.94
N ALA A 81 -10.39 -38.11 -11.11
CA ALA A 81 -10.07 -39.53 -11.29
C ALA A 81 -8.60 -39.73 -10.97
N CYS A 82 -8.36 -40.47 -9.89
CA CYS A 82 -7.04 -40.91 -9.45
C CYS A 82 -6.46 -41.85 -10.50
N SER A 83 -5.44 -41.44 -11.24
CA SER A 83 -4.57 -42.35 -11.97
C SER A 83 -3.13 -42.13 -11.49
N THR A 84 -2.55 -43.23 -11.03
CA THR A 84 -1.22 -43.43 -10.46
C THR A 84 -0.07 -42.91 -11.34
N PRO A 85 1.10 -42.62 -10.74
CA PRO A 85 2.20 -41.97 -11.42
C PRO A 85 3.05 -42.92 -12.25
N ALA A 86 3.39 -42.52 -13.45
CA ALA A 86 4.45 -43.15 -14.22
C ALA A 86 5.27 -42.09 -14.97
N VAL A 87 6.56 -42.06 -14.66
CA VAL A 87 7.72 -41.76 -15.49
C VAL A 87 8.00 -40.28 -15.80
N ILE A 88 9.04 -39.83 -15.12
CA ILE A 88 9.92 -38.73 -15.51
C ILE A 88 10.66 -39.12 -16.80
N ALA A 89 10.45 -38.36 -17.88
CA ALA A 89 11.44 -38.27 -18.96
C ALA A 89 11.16 -37.00 -19.83
N ASP A 90 12.17 -36.20 -19.96
CA ASP A 90 12.48 -35.28 -21.06
C ASP A 90 11.45 -34.23 -21.50
N ASN A 91 11.58 -33.04 -20.92
CA ASN A 91 11.04 -31.81 -21.52
C ASN A 91 12.20 -30.88 -21.97
N LYS A 92 12.93 -31.31 -23.00
CA LYS A 92 13.99 -30.51 -23.64
C LYS A 92 13.61 -30.00 -25.05
N MET A 93 12.35 -30.18 -25.47
CA MET A 93 11.92 -29.84 -26.85
C MET A 93 10.87 -28.73 -26.99
N ALA A 94 10.51 -28.00 -25.93
CA ALA A 94 9.48 -26.95 -26.02
C ALA A 94 10.03 -25.54 -26.25
N PHE A 95 11.35 -25.33 -26.37
CA PHE A 95 11.95 -24.00 -26.51
C PHE A 95 12.31 -23.61 -27.95
N ASP A 96 12.24 -24.52 -28.92
CA ASP A 96 12.65 -24.22 -30.30
C ASP A 96 11.51 -23.84 -31.27
N GLU A 97 10.25 -24.08 -30.91
CA GLU A 97 9.11 -23.77 -31.79
C GLU A 97 8.62 -22.31 -31.71
N SER A 98 8.92 -21.58 -30.65
CA SER A 98 8.52 -20.17 -30.53
C SER A 98 9.42 -19.21 -31.33
N ALA A 99 10.63 -19.61 -31.67
CA ALA A 99 11.55 -18.81 -32.48
C ALA A 99 11.24 -18.83 -33.99
N SER A 100 10.49 -19.84 -34.47
CA SER A 100 10.17 -19.98 -35.90
C SER A 100 8.93 -19.19 -36.37
N LEU A 101 8.06 -18.74 -35.43
CA LEU A 101 6.85 -17.98 -35.77
C LEU A 101 7.09 -16.47 -35.95
N LEU A 102 8.18 -15.93 -35.43
CA LEU A 102 8.51 -14.49 -35.54
C LEU A 102 9.20 -14.12 -36.88
N SER A 103 9.63 -15.09 -37.69
CA SER A 103 10.30 -14.84 -38.99
C SER A 103 9.34 -14.77 -40.18
N ARG A 104 8.03 -14.98 -40.03
CA ARG A 104 7.06 -15.05 -41.15
C ARG A 104 6.15 -13.82 -41.33
N VAL A 105 6.29 -12.77 -40.51
CA VAL A 105 5.40 -11.58 -40.61
C VAL A 105 6.04 -10.39 -41.36
N SER A 106 7.19 -10.52 -41.98
CA SER A 106 7.86 -9.42 -42.67
C SER A 106 7.85 -9.50 -44.22
N LYS A 107 6.72 -9.86 -44.84
CA LYS A 107 6.54 -9.64 -46.30
C LYS A 107 5.05 -9.49 -46.63
N ALA A 108 4.54 -8.26 -46.58
CA ALA A 108 3.34 -7.86 -47.32
C ALA A 108 3.67 -6.66 -48.22
N PRO A 109 3.17 -6.60 -49.46
CA PRO A 109 3.59 -5.63 -50.45
C PRO A 109 2.94 -4.25 -50.24
N ARG A 110 3.72 -3.19 -50.45
CA ARG A 110 3.25 -1.81 -50.53
C ARG A 110 2.35 -1.63 -51.74
N ALA A 111 1.08 -1.29 -51.49
CA ALA A 111 0.18 -0.76 -52.51
C ALA A 111 0.36 0.76 -52.60
N SER A 112 0.67 1.26 -53.79
CA SER A 112 0.73 2.69 -54.14
C SER A 112 -0.70 3.22 -54.28
N MET A 113 -1.08 4.28 -53.56
CA MET A 113 -2.29 5.04 -53.82
C MET A 113 -1.95 6.40 -54.47
N ALA A 114 -2.61 6.68 -55.59
CA ALA A 114 -2.57 7.95 -56.30
C ALA A 114 -3.39 9.04 -55.60
N PRO A 115 -3.12 10.35 -55.83
CA PRO A 115 -3.77 11.44 -55.12
C PRO A 115 -5.15 11.74 -55.71
N GLY A 116 -6.18 11.67 -54.86
CA GLY A 116 -7.56 12.06 -55.16
C GLY A 116 -8.05 13.21 -54.27
N SER A 117 -8.58 14.19 -54.96
CA SER A 117 -9.19 15.47 -54.58
C SER A 117 -9.93 15.59 -53.23
N ILE A 118 -9.68 16.71 -52.54
CA ILE A 118 -10.32 17.18 -51.32
C ILE A 118 -11.63 17.93 -51.66
N PRO A 119 -12.77 17.66 -51.00
CA PRO A 119 -13.96 18.53 -51.06
C PRO A 119 -13.87 19.70 -50.07
N PRO A 120 -14.57 20.84 -50.30
CA PRO A 120 -14.37 22.08 -49.57
C PRO A 120 -14.96 22.07 -48.16
N VAL A 121 -14.20 22.65 -47.26
CA VAL A 121 -14.54 22.83 -45.82
C VAL A 121 -15.56 23.95 -45.67
N GLY A 122 -16.65 23.68 -45.00
CA GLY A 122 -17.62 24.66 -44.52
C GLY A 122 -17.05 25.49 -43.34
N SER A 123 -17.36 26.77 -43.36
CA SER A 123 -16.88 27.83 -42.47
C SER A 123 -17.14 27.55 -40.99
N ALA A 124 -16.08 27.57 -40.19
CA ALA A 124 -16.14 27.62 -38.73
C ALA A 124 -16.39 29.06 -38.22
N PRO A 125 -17.03 29.26 -37.08
CA PRO A 125 -17.30 30.59 -36.53
C PRO A 125 -16.01 31.26 -36.04
N GLN A 126 -15.86 32.53 -36.39
CA GLN A 126 -14.77 33.40 -35.94
C GLN A 126 -14.83 33.62 -34.44
N MET A 127 -13.78 33.23 -33.74
CA MET A 127 -13.53 33.69 -32.37
C MET A 127 -12.76 35.02 -32.41
N VAL A 128 -13.30 36.02 -31.73
CA VAL A 128 -12.68 37.33 -31.55
C VAL A 128 -11.45 37.16 -30.64
N LEU A 129 -10.28 37.43 -31.19
CA LEU A 129 -9.02 37.53 -30.44
C LEU A 129 -8.96 38.91 -29.75
N CYS A 130 -8.99 38.92 -28.41
CA CYS A 130 -8.48 40.06 -27.65
C CYS A 130 -6.95 39.90 -27.53
N ASP A 131 -6.23 40.85 -28.11
CA ASP A 131 -4.80 41.00 -27.96
C ASP A 131 -4.46 41.34 -26.51
N SER A 132 -3.75 40.47 -25.82
CA SER A 132 -2.88 40.83 -24.71
C SER A 132 -1.81 39.74 -24.59
N ASP A 133 -0.55 40.16 -24.61
CA ASP A 133 0.65 39.38 -24.44
C ASP A 133 0.60 38.40 -23.25
N ALA A 134 0.10 37.20 -23.44
CA ALA A 134 0.21 36.11 -22.51
C ALA A 134 1.00 35.01 -23.19
N ARG A 135 2.21 34.76 -22.69
CA ARG A 135 3.03 33.59 -23.00
C ARG A 135 2.14 32.36 -22.91
N PHE A 136 1.91 31.69 -24.03
CA PHE A 136 1.24 30.39 -24.07
C PHE A 136 2.10 29.36 -23.32
N SER A 137 1.95 29.28 -22.00
CA SER A 137 2.22 28.05 -21.32
C SER A 137 1.13 27.07 -21.77
N HIS A 138 1.50 26.04 -22.49
CA HIS A 138 0.63 24.90 -22.75
C HIS A 138 0.23 24.33 -21.37
N ALA A 139 -0.91 24.75 -20.84
CA ALA A 139 -1.56 24.08 -19.74
C ALA A 139 -1.93 22.67 -20.26
N ARG A 140 -1.02 21.70 -20.07
CA ARG A 140 -1.37 20.30 -20.20
C ARG A 140 -2.49 20.07 -19.19
N ILE A 141 -3.70 19.79 -19.67
CA ILE A 141 -4.79 19.28 -18.83
C ILE A 141 -4.26 17.93 -18.32
N ARG A 142 -3.67 17.94 -17.13
CA ARG A 142 -3.27 16.71 -16.44
C ARG A 142 -4.55 16.13 -15.87
N TYR A 143 -5.07 15.08 -16.48
CA TYR A 143 -6.12 14.27 -15.85
C TYR A 143 -5.52 13.65 -14.58
N ASN A 144 -6.11 13.96 -13.43
CA ASN A 144 -5.73 13.32 -12.17
C ASN A 144 -6.38 11.94 -12.13
N THR A 145 -5.56 10.88 -12.29
CA THR A 145 -5.98 9.48 -12.22
C THR A 145 -5.37 8.77 -11.00
N GLU A 146 -4.96 9.53 -9.99
CA GLU A 146 -4.40 8.97 -8.77
C GLU A 146 -5.41 8.06 -8.07
N GLU A 147 -4.93 6.93 -7.56
CA GLU A 147 -5.78 5.93 -6.92
C GLU A 147 -5.29 5.62 -5.51
N TYR A 148 -6.22 5.70 -4.57
CA TYR A 148 -6.03 5.35 -3.17
C TYR A 148 -7.03 4.28 -2.76
N LYS A 149 -6.60 3.35 -1.89
CA LYS A 149 -7.49 2.33 -1.37
C LYS A 149 -8.39 2.94 -0.30
N TYR A 150 -9.71 2.75 -0.44
CA TYR A 150 -10.67 3.17 0.57
C TYR A 150 -10.29 2.67 1.97
N LEU A 151 -10.26 3.57 2.95
CA LEU A 151 -9.90 3.32 4.33
C LEU A 151 -11.11 3.49 5.26
N GLN A 152 -11.65 2.39 5.73
CA GLN A 152 -12.66 2.41 6.76
C GLN A 152 -11.99 2.51 8.14
N GLU A 153 -12.23 3.62 8.86
CA GLU A 153 -11.68 3.81 10.20
C GLU A 153 -12.05 2.69 11.17
N ASN A 154 -11.11 2.36 12.04
CA ASN A 154 -11.36 1.44 13.14
C ASN A 154 -12.39 2.02 14.10
N LYS A 155 -13.37 1.21 14.47
CA LYS A 155 -14.38 1.54 15.48
C LYS A 155 -13.92 1.12 16.88
N PHE A 156 -14.54 1.71 17.89
CA PHE A 156 -14.40 1.19 19.26
C PHE A 156 -14.96 -0.22 19.37
N LEU A 157 -14.20 -1.11 20.00
CA LEU A 157 -14.59 -2.49 20.28
C LEU A 157 -14.73 -2.69 21.79
N SER A 158 -15.85 -3.27 22.21
CA SER A 158 -16.04 -3.67 23.60
C SER A 158 -15.08 -4.78 23.97
N THR A 159 -14.28 -4.58 25.01
CA THR A 159 -13.31 -5.56 25.50
C THR A 159 -13.99 -6.85 25.99
N ALA A 160 -15.19 -6.75 26.54
CA ALA A 160 -15.96 -7.91 26.98
C ALA A 160 -16.35 -8.85 25.80
N LEU A 161 -16.59 -8.28 24.61
CA LEU A 161 -16.99 -9.04 23.42
C LEU A 161 -15.79 -9.39 22.54
N SER A 162 -14.82 -8.49 22.43
CA SER A 162 -13.65 -8.60 21.55
C SER A 162 -12.38 -8.16 22.28
N PRO A 163 -11.83 -9.00 23.18
CA PRO A 163 -10.68 -8.61 24.00
C PRO A 163 -9.37 -8.51 23.19
N LEU A 164 -9.31 -9.10 22.00
CA LEU A 164 -8.09 -9.22 21.19
C LEU A 164 -8.07 -8.21 20.05
N SER A 165 -7.00 -7.43 19.97
CA SER A 165 -6.63 -6.62 18.80
C SER A 165 -5.41 -7.23 18.14
N THR A 166 -5.52 -7.61 16.86
CA THR A 166 -4.44 -8.28 16.10
C THR A 166 -4.17 -7.53 14.81
N PHE A 167 -2.90 -7.22 14.54
CA PHE A 167 -2.46 -6.54 13.32
C PHE A 167 -0.99 -6.83 12.99
N GLY A 168 -0.63 -6.65 11.72
CA GLY A 168 0.75 -6.76 11.25
C GLY A 168 1.53 -5.47 11.47
N ALA A 169 2.84 -5.58 11.63
CA ALA A 169 3.72 -4.41 11.62
C ALA A 169 3.60 -3.66 10.28
N ASP A 170 3.72 -2.34 10.31
CA ASP A 170 3.87 -1.50 9.13
C ASP A 170 5.05 -0.55 9.34
N ALA A 171 5.93 -0.53 8.36
CA ALA A 171 7.14 0.28 8.37
C ALA A 171 7.15 1.31 7.24
N ASP A 172 6.09 1.36 6.44
CA ASP A 172 5.96 2.27 5.31
C ASP A 172 5.82 3.73 5.78
N THR A 173 6.21 4.66 4.91
CA THR A 173 6.16 6.11 5.20
C THR A 173 5.61 6.93 4.04
N ALA A 174 5.17 6.28 2.97
CA ALA A 174 4.76 6.92 1.72
C ALA A 174 3.59 7.89 1.89
N SER A 175 2.63 7.58 2.78
CA SER A 175 1.47 8.43 3.01
C SER A 175 1.85 9.83 3.53
N TYR A 176 2.84 9.92 4.45
CA TYR A 176 3.30 11.21 4.98
C TYR A 176 3.90 12.09 3.89
N SER A 177 4.85 11.58 3.11
CA SER A 177 5.50 12.32 2.03
C SER A 177 4.53 12.68 0.90
N ASN A 178 3.56 11.80 0.60
CA ASN A 178 2.52 12.10 -0.37
C ASN A 178 1.58 13.22 0.10
N VAL A 179 1.17 13.21 1.37
CA VAL A 179 0.37 14.31 1.96
C VAL A 179 1.17 15.62 1.96
N ARG A 180 2.47 15.57 2.26
CA ARG A 180 3.35 16.75 2.14
C ARG A 180 3.33 17.33 0.72
N ARG A 181 3.35 16.48 -0.31
CA ARG A 181 3.21 16.93 -1.71
C ARG A 181 1.88 17.64 -1.95
N PHE A 182 0.76 17.09 -1.47
CA PHE A 182 -0.55 17.75 -1.60
C PHE A 182 -0.55 19.14 -0.99
N LEU A 183 -0.06 19.26 0.24
CA LEU A 183 -0.11 20.50 1.00
C LEU A 183 0.87 21.56 0.47
N LEU A 184 2.13 21.19 0.17
CA LEU A 184 3.19 22.16 -0.16
C LEU A 184 3.39 22.37 -1.66
N GLN A 185 3.07 21.41 -2.51
CA GLN A 185 3.23 21.52 -3.96
C GLN A 185 1.89 21.65 -4.68
N GLY A 186 0.90 20.88 -4.22
CA GLY A 186 -0.46 20.91 -4.79
C GLY A 186 -1.32 22.04 -4.26
N ASN A 187 -0.95 22.67 -3.14
CA ASN A 187 -1.73 23.67 -2.43
C ASN A 187 -3.20 23.25 -2.27
N CYS A 188 -3.41 21.99 -1.87
CA CYS A 188 -4.74 21.41 -1.64
C CYS A 188 -4.69 20.36 -0.53
N LEU A 189 -5.83 20.13 0.11
CA LEU A 189 -5.97 19.05 1.09
C LEU A 189 -5.91 17.69 0.38
N PRO A 190 -5.27 16.68 0.99
CA PRO A 190 -5.24 15.33 0.46
C PRO A 190 -6.62 14.67 0.55
N PRO A 191 -6.96 13.72 -0.34
CA PRO A 191 -8.10 12.86 -0.12
C PRO A 191 -7.92 12.04 1.18
N ALA A 192 -9.00 11.81 1.93
CA ALA A 192 -8.95 11.10 3.22
C ALA A 192 -8.28 9.72 3.12
N ASP A 193 -8.49 9.02 2.00
CA ASP A 193 -7.92 7.69 1.74
C ASP A 193 -6.40 7.70 1.47
N ALA A 194 -5.81 8.87 1.19
CA ALA A 194 -4.36 9.03 1.09
C ALA A 194 -3.68 9.14 2.46
N VAL A 195 -4.44 9.35 3.54
CA VAL A 195 -3.93 9.62 4.89
C VAL A 195 -3.96 8.34 5.73
N ARG A 196 -2.83 7.67 5.85
CA ARG A 196 -2.64 6.48 6.71
C ARG A 196 -1.91 6.87 7.99
N THR A 197 -2.63 6.89 9.09
CA THR A 197 -2.11 7.41 10.38
C THR A 197 -0.87 6.67 10.87
N GLU A 198 -0.83 5.35 10.71
CA GLU A 198 0.33 4.52 11.05
C GLU A 198 1.60 4.95 10.31
N GLU A 199 1.49 5.31 9.03
CA GLU A 199 2.62 5.77 8.23
C GLU A 199 3.10 7.17 8.63
N PHE A 200 2.19 8.01 9.14
CA PHE A 200 2.55 9.29 9.76
C PHE A 200 3.31 9.07 11.06
N LEU A 201 2.81 8.19 11.94
CA LEU A 201 3.47 7.86 13.20
C LEU A 201 4.87 7.30 12.96
N ASN A 202 5.01 6.38 12.00
CA ASN A 202 6.28 5.70 11.70
C ASN A 202 7.25 6.51 10.83
N TYR A 203 6.86 7.69 10.35
CA TYR A 203 7.76 8.63 9.68
C TYR A 203 8.76 9.27 10.63
N PHE A 204 8.37 9.45 11.90
CA PHE A 204 9.19 10.07 12.95
C PHE A 204 9.98 9.04 13.75
N SER A 205 11.08 9.49 14.33
CA SER A 205 11.84 8.71 15.30
C SER A 205 11.45 9.10 16.72
N TYR A 206 11.44 8.11 17.61
CA TYR A 206 11.08 8.23 19.01
C TYR A 206 12.25 7.79 19.89
N ASP A 207 12.34 8.34 21.10
CA ASP A 207 13.34 7.95 22.07
C ASP A 207 12.92 6.68 22.84
N TYR A 208 12.88 5.55 22.11
CA TYR A 208 12.57 4.25 22.70
C TYR A 208 13.81 3.59 23.27
N LYS A 209 13.60 2.85 24.38
CA LYS A 209 14.67 2.02 24.96
C LYS A 209 15.11 0.98 23.94
N LYS A 210 16.43 0.90 23.72
CA LYS A 210 17.02 -0.11 22.84
C LYS A 210 17.03 -1.48 23.52
N PRO A 211 16.93 -2.58 22.74
CA PRO A 211 17.11 -3.93 23.28
C PRO A 211 18.44 -4.09 24.00
N ARG A 212 18.43 -4.76 25.16
CA ARG A 212 19.62 -5.11 25.93
C ARG A 212 19.96 -6.59 25.76
N ASP A 213 21.16 -6.98 26.08
CA ASP A 213 21.58 -8.39 26.25
C ASP A 213 21.24 -9.29 25.03
N ASN A 214 21.57 -8.84 23.82
CA ASN A 214 21.24 -9.54 22.57
C ASN A 214 19.73 -9.77 22.32
N GLY A 215 18.86 -9.05 23.02
CA GLY A 215 17.42 -9.06 22.76
C GLY A 215 17.08 -8.59 21.35
N ASP A 216 16.13 -9.24 20.71
CA ASP A 216 15.70 -8.89 19.35
C ASP A 216 14.83 -7.63 19.32
N PHE A 217 13.95 -7.48 20.31
CA PHE A 217 12.99 -6.37 20.42
C PHE A 217 12.83 -5.87 21.85
N THR A 218 12.56 -4.58 22.00
CA THR A 218 12.09 -3.95 23.24
C THR A 218 10.72 -3.31 22.97
N VAL A 219 9.84 -3.34 23.98
CA VAL A 219 8.52 -2.69 23.89
C VAL A 219 8.47 -1.57 24.94
N ASN A 220 8.02 -0.40 24.49
CA ASN A 220 7.84 0.80 25.30
C ASN A 220 6.35 1.12 25.37
N PHE A 221 5.85 1.44 26.57
CA PHE A 221 4.47 1.85 26.77
C PHE A 221 4.45 3.23 27.39
N GLU A 222 3.56 4.08 26.91
CA GLU A 222 3.30 5.42 27.47
C GLU A 222 1.80 5.71 27.38
N SER A 223 1.29 6.55 28.28
CA SER A 223 -0.12 6.90 28.25
C SER A 223 -0.38 8.36 28.66
N MET A 224 -1.46 8.93 28.12
CA MET A 224 -1.96 10.25 28.46
C MET A 224 -3.43 10.39 28.07
N PRO A 225 -4.21 11.32 28.67
CA PRO A 225 -5.52 11.66 28.13
C PRO A 225 -5.42 12.14 26.67
N ALA A 226 -6.38 11.77 25.82
CA ALA A 226 -6.41 12.23 24.43
C ALA A 226 -6.67 13.75 24.39
N PRO A 227 -5.80 14.56 23.74
CA PRO A 227 -5.98 16.01 23.70
C PRO A 227 -7.29 16.46 23.05
N TRP A 228 -7.82 15.68 22.12
CA TRP A 228 -9.05 15.94 21.36
C TRP A 228 -10.31 15.33 21.99
N ALA A 229 -10.16 14.52 23.02
CA ALA A 229 -11.25 13.87 23.75
C ALA A 229 -10.76 13.39 25.12
N PRO A 230 -10.71 14.28 26.13
CA PRO A 230 -10.09 13.98 27.43
C PRO A 230 -10.70 12.80 28.20
N GLU A 231 -11.92 12.41 27.85
CA GLU A 231 -12.59 11.21 28.37
C GLU A 231 -11.99 9.90 27.84
N ARG A 232 -11.13 9.96 26.83
CA ARG A 232 -10.40 8.83 26.28
C ARG A 232 -8.96 8.86 26.77
N GLN A 233 -8.41 7.69 27.04
CA GLN A 233 -7.00 7.53 27.37
C GLN A 233 -6.23 7.07 26.12
N LEU A 234 -5.17 7.76 25.75
CA LEU A 234 -4.22 7.28 24.74
C LEU A 234 -3.25 6.30 25.36
N LEU A 235 -2.95 5.24 24.62
CA LEU A 235 -1.89 4.28 24.92
C LEU A 235 -0.98 4.15 23.70
N LEU A 236 0.28 4.52 23.86
CA LEU A 236 1.33 4.31 22.88
C LEU A 236 2.02 2.98 23.16
N ILE A 237 2.19 2.17 22.12
CA ILE A 237 2.98 0.95 22.10
C ILE A 237 4.10 1.15 21.07
N GLY A 238 5.32 1.37 21.55
CA GLY A 238 6.51 1.54 20.72
C GLY A 238 7.39 0.29 20.76
N VAL A 239 7.60 -0.31 19.60
CA VAL A 239 8.45 -1.48 19.43
C VAL A 239 9.76 -1.04 18.79
N GLN A 240 10.89 -1.34 19.43
CA GLN A 240 12.23 -1.05 18.91
C GLN A 240 12.93 -2.36 18.56
N ALA A 241 13.33 -2.51 17.30
CA ALA A 241 14.17 -3.63 16.85
C ALA A 241 15.65 -3.38 17.20
N LYS A 242 16.39 -4.49 17.31
CA LYS A 242 17.85 -4.47 17.52
C LYS A 242 18.54 -3.69 16.41
N GLU A 243 19.47 -2.82 16.79
CA GLU A 243 20.42 -2.17 15.88
C GLU A 243 21.64 -3.08 15.67
N VAL A 244 22.18 -3.03 14.46
CA VAL A 244 23.41 -3.73 14.09
C VAL A 244 24.36 -2.73 13.45
N ASP A 245 25.65 -2.85 13.70
CA ASP A 245 26.65 -2.00 13.05
C ASP A 245 26.57 -2.21 11.52
N LYS A 246 26.61 -1.12 10.77
CA LYS A 246 26.60 -1.16 9.29
C LYS A 246 27.70 -2.05 8.71
N LYS A 247 28.80 -2.25 9.44
CA LYS A 247 29.90 -3.13 9.04
C LYS A 247 29.57 -4.62 9.13
N GLU A 248 28.63 -4.98 10.02
CA GLU A 248 28.19 -6.36 10.24
C GLU A 248 27.01 -6.76 9.32
N LEU A 249 26.45 -5.78 8.60
CA LEU A 249 25.36 -6.06 7.67
C LEU A 249 25.85 -6.96 6.52
N PRO A 250 25.05 -7.97 6.10
CA PRO A 250 25.41 -8.81 4.97
C PRO A 250 25.57 -7.99 3.69
N PRO A 251 26.31 -8.48 2.68
CA PRO A 251 26.42 -7.80 1.40
C PRO A 251 25.07 -7.70 0.69
N SER A 252 24.90 -6.65 -0.11
CA SER A 252 23.67 -6.39 -0.85
C SER A 252 23.84 -6.60 -2.34
N ASN A 253 22.81 -7.13 -2.98
CA ASN A 253 22.62 -7.16 -4.42
C ASN A 253 21.36 -6.34 -4.72
N PHE A 254 21.53 -5.10 -5.16
CA PHE A 254 20.46 -4.18 -5.53
C PHE A 254 20.24 -4.19 -7.04
N VAL A 255 19.00 -4.37 -7.47
CA VAL A 255 18.59 -4.20 -8.86
C VAL A 255 17.59 -3.06 -8.93
N PHE A 256 17.98 -1.93 -9.49
CA PHE A 256 17.09 -0.80 -9.72
C PHE A 256 16.33 -1.01 -11.03
N LEU A 257 15.02 -1.05 -10.93
CA LEU A 257 14.09 -1.08 -12.06
C LEU A 257 13.40 0.29 -12.11
N ILE A 258 13.79 1.11 -13.08
CA ILE A 258 13.44 2.52 -13.15
C ILE A 258 12.54 2.76 -14.36
N ASP A 259 11.42 3.39 -14.14
CA ASP A 259 10.59 3.95 -15.18
C ASP A 259 11.33 5.10 -15.87
N ASP A 260 11.53 5.01 -17.20
CA ASP A 260 12.08 6.08 -18.02
C ASP A 260 11.07 6.64 -19.03
N SER A 261 9.77 6.43 -18.78
CA SER A 261 8.69 7.00 -19.59
C SER A 261 8.69 8.53 -19.59
N GLY A 262 7.98 9.13 -20.54
CA GLY A 262 7.93 10.58 -20.71
C GLY A 262 7.32 11.32 -19.50
N SER A 263 6.44 10.67 -18.71
CA SER A 263 5.86 11.24 -17.48
C SER A 263 6.88 11.42 -16.36
N MET A 264 7.97 10.65 -16.38
CA MET A 264 9.07 10.74 -15.41
C MET A 264 10.01 11.95 -15.63
N TYR A 265 9.87 12.68 -16.72
CA TYR A 265 10.82 13.74 -17.11
C TYR A 265 11.10 14.74 -16.00
N ASP A 266 10.07 15.26 -15.35
CA ASP A 266 10.18 16.29 -14.31
C ASP A 266 10.82 15.77 -13.00
N VAL A 267 10.67 14.47 -12.69
CA VAL A 267 11.17 13.86 -11.46
C VAL A 267 12.50 13.11 -11.65
N PHE A 268 12.87 12.84 -12.88
CA PHE A 268 14.07 12.06 -13.20
C PHE A 268 15.39 12.66 -12.67
N PRO A 269 15.59 13.99 -12.66
CA PRO A 269 16.77 14.60 -12.04
C PRO A 269 16.90 14.25 -10.54
N MET A 270 15.78 14.27 -9.81
CA MET A 270 15.74 13.89 -8.40
C MET A 270 16.09 12.40 -8.20
N VAL A 271 15.57 11.51 -9.05
CA VAL A 271 15.89 10.07 -9.00
C VAL A 271 17.39 9.85 -9.21
N ARG A 272 18.00 10.50 -10.21
CA ARG A 272 19.46 10.40 -10.47
C ARG A 272 20.29 10.91 -9.29
N GLU A 273 19.91 12.04 -8.70
CA GLU A 273 20.59 12.58 -7.52
C GLU A 273 20.52 11.59 -6.35
N ALA A 274 19.33 11.06 -6.05
CA ALA A 274 19.11 10.09 -4.99
C ALA A 274 19.94 8.81 -5.20
N MET A 275 19.97 8.27 -6.41
CA MET A 275 20.81 7.12 -6.75
C MET A 275 22.31 7.42 -6.65
N THR A 276 22.73 8.64 -6.98
CA THR A 276 24.14 9.08 -6.83
C THR A 276 24.53 9.08 -5.35
N VAL A 277 23.64 9.56 -4.48
CA VAL A 277 23.85 9.52 -3.02
C VAL A 277 23.94 8.08 -2.52
N LEU A 278 23.08 7.19 -3.01
CA LEU A 278 23.16 5.77 -2.69
C LEU A 278 24.49 5.15 -3.13
N ALA A 279 24.96 5.48 -4.35
CA ALA A 279 26.24 4.96 -4.85
C ALA A 279 27.42 5.31 -3.92
N ASP A 280 27.35 6.45 -3.22
CA ASP A 280 28.34 6.83 -2.20
C ASP A 280 28.28 5.95 -0.94
N GLN A 281 27.13 5.37 -0.64
CA GLN A 281 26.92 4.50 0.53
C GLN A 281 27.25 3.03 0.25
N LEU A 282 27.37 2.61 -1.02
CA LEU A 282 27.71 1.23 -1.36
C LEU A 282 29.04 0.82 -0.76
N ARG A 283 29.09 -0.38 -0.18
CA ARG A 283 30.30 -1.01 0.35
C ARG A 283 31.01 -1.79 -0.77
N PRO A 284 32.30 -2.06 -0.68
CA PRO A 284 33.05 -2.75 -1.74
C PRO A 284 32.47 -4.10 -2.18
N HIS A 285 31.77 -4.79 -1.27
CA HIS A 285 31.15 -6.10 -1.48
C HIS A 285 29.67 -6.04 -1.87
N ASP A 286 29.11 -4.84 -1.99
CA ASP A 286 27.74 -4.66 -2.52
C ASP A 286 27.77 -4.63 -4.05
N TRP A 287 26.68 -5.11 -4.65
CA TRP A 287 26.46 -5.13 -6.09
C TRP A 287 25.26 -4.29 -6.46
N ILE A 288 25.32 -3.64 -7.60
CA ILE A 288 24.22 -2.83 -8.14
C ILE A 288 24.02 -3.12 -9.63
N SER A 289 22.79 -3.39 -10.03
CA SER A 289 22.35 -3.44 -11.42
C SER A 289 21.32 -2.35 -11.67
N ILE A 290 21.27 -1.82 -12.90
CA ILE A 290 20.36 -0.73 -13.29
C ILE A 290 19.68 -1.13 -14.59
N VAL A 291 18.35 -1.19 -14.55
CA VAL A 291 17.46 -1.48 -15.67
C VAL A 291 16.47 -0.34 -15.79
N THR A 292 16.27 0.19 -16.98
CA THR A 292 15.15 1.09 -17.27
C THR A 292 14.09 0.38 -18.12
N TYR A 293 12.84 0.83 -17.98
CA TYR A 293 11.71 0.38 -18.78
C TYR A 293 10.80 1.57 -19.11
N GLY A 294 10.52 1.77 -20.34
CA GLY A 294 9.67 2.82 -20.89
C GLY A 294 9.43 2.47 -22.35
N GLY A 295 10.26 2.95 -23.26
CA GLY A 295 10.20 2.58 -24.68
C GLY A 295 10.71 1.17 -24.97
N SER A 296 11.73 0.74 -24.25
CA SER A 296 12.35 -0.59 -24.31
C SER A 296 12.95 -0.92 -22.95
N VAL A 297 13.20 -2.21 -22.71
CA VAL A 297 13.96 -2.62 -21.54
C VAL A 297 15.45 -2.48 -21.85
N THR A 298 16.13 -1.66 -21.06
CA THR A 298 17.57 -1.40 -21.25
C THR A 298 18.34 -1.69 -19.97
N VAL A 299 19.35 -2.57 -20.06
CA VAL A 299 20.29 -2.84 -18.96
C VAL A 299 21.45 -1.87 -19.07
N HIS A 300 21.48 -0.85 -18.21
CA HIS A 300 22.56 0.16 -18.17
C HIS A 300 23.77 -0.30 -17.39
N LEU A 301 23.54 -1.15 -16.37
CA LEU A 301 24.60 -1.70 -15.53
C LEU A 301 24.19 -3.12 -15.11
N ASP A 302 25.04 -4.09 -15.38
CA ASP A 302 24.89 -5.50 -15.04
C ASP A 302 25.95 -5.87 -14.00
N GLY A 303 25.58 -5.87 -12.71
CA GLY A 303 26.44 -6.24 -11.62
C GLY A 303 27.65 -5.31 -11.43
N GLY A 304 27.43 -4.00 -11.23
CA GLY A 304 28.49 -3.07 -10.85
C GLY A 304 28.88 -3.26 -9.40
N SER A 305 30.20 -3.36 -9.13
CA SER A 305 30.71 -3.44 -7.76
C SER A 305 30.62 -2.10 -7.04
N GLY A 306 30.24 -2.08 -5.76
CA GLY A 306 30.28 -0.91 -4.90
C GLY A 306 31.69 -0.36 -4.65
N ALA A 307 32.75 -1.12 -4.99
CA ALA A 307 34.13 -0.63 -5.00
C ALA A 307 34.36 0.36 -6.15
N ASP A 308 33.68 0.20 -7.30
CA ASP A 308 33.84 1.08 -8.48
C ASP A 308 32.73 2.15 -8.54
N LYS A 309 32.70 3.02 -7.54
CA LYS A 309 31.69 4.09 -7.44
C LYS A 309 31.69 5.04 -8.64
N ARG A 310 32.86 5.25 -9.29
CA ARG A 310 32.95 6.13 -10.46
C ARG A 310 32.18 5.54 -11.65
N LYS A 311 32.35 4.24 -11.92
CA LYS A 311 31.60 3.53 -12.97
C LYS A 311 30.10 3.55 -12.69
N VAL A 312 29.70 3.24 -11.45
CA VAL A 312 28.29 3.26 -11.03
C VAL A 312 27.67 4.64 -11.25
N LYS A 313 28.31 5.71 -10.75
CA LYS A 313 27.84 7.10 -10.92
C LYS A 313 27.81 7.54 -12.39
N SER A 314 28.78 7.14 -13.20
CA SER A 314 28.78 7.43 -14.64
C SER A 314 27.55 6.83 -15.32
N LYS A 315 27.17 5.59 -14.96
CA LYS A 315 25.98 4.94 -15.49
C LYS A 315 24.68 5.61 -15.03
N ILE A 316 24.60 6.01 -13.75
CA ILE A 316 23.46 6.75 -13.20
C ILE A 316 23.30 8.10 -13.94
N ASN A 317 24.39 8.85 -14.14
CA ASN A 317 24.34 10.15 -14.78
C ASN A 317 23.96 10.09 -16.27
N ALA A 318 24.18 8.94 -16.92
CA ALA A 318 23.79 8.70 -18.31
C ALA A 318 22.30 8.35 -18.48
N LEU A 319 21.56 8.13 -17.40
CA LEU A 319 20.13 7.83 -17.45
C LEU A 319 19.32 9.08 -17.86
N SER A 320 18.30 8.89 -18.67
CA SER A 320 17.38 9.97 -19.11
C SER A 320 15.98 9.41 -19.29
N ALA A 321 14.96 10.22 -19.00
CA ALA A 321 13.58 9.94 -19.34
C ALA A 321 13.31 10.29 -20.82
N GLY A 322 12.33 9.62 -21.45
CA GLY A 322 11.91 9.93 -22.82
C GLY A 322 11.34 8.75 -23.62
N GLY A 323 11.19 7.58 -23.00
CA GLY A 323 10.59 6.40 -23.64
C GLY A 323 9.05 6.43 -23.69
N PHE A 324 8.46 5.60 -24.57
CA PHE A 324 7.02 5.27 -24.51
C PHE A 324 6.83 4.06 -23.60
N THR A 325 5.77 4.05 -22.78
CA THR A 325 5.56 3.01 -21.77
C THR A 325 5.29 1.63 -22.38
N SER A 326 6.27 0.73 -22.36
CA SER A 326 6.12 -0.69 -22.68
C SER A 326 6.78 -1.56 -21.60
N GLY A 327 6.26 -1.48 -20.39
CA GLY A 327 6.90 -1.95 -19.16
C GLY A 327 7.02 -3.47 -18.93
N GLY A 328 6.50 -4.30 -19.83
CA GLY A 328 6.29 -5.71 -19.58
C GLY A 328 7.47 -6.61 -19.34
N ALA A 329 8.54 -6.36 -20.02
CA ALA A 329 9.75 -7.17 -19.88
C ALA A 329 10.68 -6.68 -18.77
N GLY A 330 10.47 -5.46 -18.23
CA GLY A 330 11.38 -4.84 -17.27
C GLY A 330 11.50 -5.62 -15.97
N ILE A 331 10.39 -6.05 -15.38
CA ILE A 331 10.43 -6.78 -14.11
C ILE A 331 11.06 -8.17 -14.26
N LEU A 332 10.83 -8.84 -15.37
CA LEU A 332 11.44 -10.15 -15.64
C LEU A 332 12.96 -10.02 -15.80
N GLU A 333 13.43 -8.98 -16.50
CA GLU A 333 14.87 -8.72 -16.62
C GLU A 333 15.49 -8.32 -15.27
N ALA A 334 14.77 -7.54 -14.45
CA ALA A 334 15.23 -7.21 -13.10
C ALA A 334 15.39 -8.47 -12.23
N TYR A 335 14.43 -9.40 -12.25
CA TYR A 335 14.55 -10.66 -11.52
C TYR A 335 15.68 -11.54 -12.08
N LYS A 336 15.85 -11.60 -13.39
CA LYS A 336 16.95 -12.33 -14.02
C LYS A 336 18.33 -11.81 -13.56
N LEU A 337 18.52 -10.49 -13.47
CA LEU A 337 19.73 -9.89 -12.93
C LEU A 337 19.89 -10.14 -11.44
N ALA A 338 18.78 -10.10 -10.68
CA ALA A 338 18.82 -10.40 -9.25
C ALA A 338 19.25 -11.85 -8.99
N HIS A 339 18.81 -12.82 -9.80
CA HIS A 339 19.27 -14.19 -9.74
C HIS A 339 20.72 -14.36 -10.20
N LYS A 340 21.12 -13.66 -11.26
CA LYS A 340 22.48 -13.71 -11.80
C LYS A 340 23.52 -13.31 -10.77
N HIS A 341 23.24 -12.27 -9.99
CA HIS A 341 24.12 -11.73 -8.95
C HIS A 341 23.67 -12.10 -7.53
N PHE A 342 22.89 -13.17 -7.38
CA PHE A 342 22.35 -13.59 -6.08
C PHE A 342 23.45 -13.85 -5.05
N ILE A 343 23.31 -13.25 -3.89
CA ILE A 343 24.22 -13.42 -2.77
C ILE A 343 23.52 -14.28 -1.72
N LYS A 344 24.04 -15.50 -1.49
CA LYS A 344 23.50 -16.39 -0.45
C LYS A 344 23.72 -15.75 0.93
N GLY A 345 22.65 -15.61 1.72
CA GLY A 345 22.70 -14.92 3.02
C GLY A 345 22.84 -13.39 2.92
N GLY A 346 22.83 -12.85 1.70
CA GLY A 346 22.86 -11.41 1.44
C GLY A 346 21.46 -10.78 1.32
N ASN A 347 21.42 -9.46 1.20
CA ASN A 347 20.21 -8.69 0.93
C ASN A 347 20.00 -8.57 -0.59
N ASN A 348 19.24 -9.49 -1.18
CA ASN A 348 18.91 -9.46 -2.61
C ASN A 348 17.59 -8.72 -2.81
N ARG A 349 17.62 -7.58 -3.50
CA ARG A 349 16.47 -6.69 -3.56
C ARG A 349 16.31 -5.97 -4.90
N ILE A 350 15.11 -6.03 -5.45
CA ILE A 350 14.69 -5.14 -6.53
C ILE A 350 14.10 -3.88 -5.91
N VAL A 351 14.47 -2.73 -6.45
CA VAL A 351 13.93 -1.41 -6.11
C VAL A 351 13.26 -0.85 -7.36
N LEU A 352 11.93 -0.89 -7.35
CA LEU A 352 11.10 -0.33 -8.41
C LEU A 352 10.93 1.17 -8.16
N ILE A 353 11.19 2.02 -9.16
CA ILE A 353 10.95 3.47 -9.13
C ILE A 353 10.03 3.83 -10.30
N THR A 354 8.84 4.37 -10.02
CA THR A 354 7.83 4.68 -11.03
C THR A 354 6.87 5.78 -10.54
N ASP A 355 6.25 6.49 -11.48
CA ASP A 355 5.18 7.47 -11.20
C ASP A 355 3.78 6.84 -11.11
N GLY A 356 3.67 5.52 -11.17
CA GLY A 356 2.45 4.76 -10.86
C GLY A 356 1.88 3.92 -11.98
N ASP A 357 2.09 4.27 -13.24
CA ASP A 357 1.54 3.49 -14.36
C ASP A 357 2.46 2.31 -14.72
N PHE A 358 2.57 1.39 -13.76
CA PHE A 358 3.38 0.20 -13.90
C PHE A 358 2.65 -0.86 -14.75
N ASN A 359 2.60 -0.64 -16.07
CA ASN A 359 2.09 -1.59 -17.05
C ASN A 359 3.20 -2.56 -17.46
N VAL A 360 3.48 -3.52 -16.62
CA VAL A 360 4.63 -4.43 -16.74
C VAL A 360 4.41 -5.63 -17.65
N GLY A 361 3.70 -5.54 -18.78
CA GLY A 361 3.60 -6.64 -19.78
C GLY A 361 3.45 -8.08 -19.28
N VAL A 362 3.31 -8.26 -18.00
CA VAL A 362 2.66 -9.43 -17.42
C VAL A 362 1.20 -9.17 -17.65
N SER A 363 0.47 -10.10 -18.23
CA SER A 363 -0.84 -9.88 -18.83
C SER A 363 -1.92 -9.43 -17.84
N SER A 364 -1.66 -9.50 -16.53
CA SER A 364 -2.57 -9.04 -15.48
C SER A 364 -1.86 -8.69 -14.16
N GLU A 365 -2.49 -7.84 -13.35
CA GLU A 365 -2.04 -7.53 -11.98
C GLU A 365 -1.90 -8.81 -11.13
N SER A 366 -2.79 -9.78 -11.29
CA SER A 366 -2.75 -11.05 -10.56
C SER A 366 -1.52 -11.91 -10.92
N GLU A 367 -1.06 -11.89 -12.16
CA GLU A 367 0.15 -12.58 -12.57
C GLU A 367 1.40 -11.90 -12.04
N LEU A 368 1.42 -10.57 -12.03
CA LEU A 368 2.49 -9.79 -11.41
C LEU A 368 2.62 -10.10 -9.92
N VAL A 369 1.51 -10.13 -9.20
CA VAL A 369 1.48 -10.51 -7.78
C VAL A 369 2.02 -11.91 -7.57
N LYS A 370 1.59 -12.90 -8.37
CA LYS A 370 2.10 -14.28 -8.29
C LYS A 370 3.60 -14.37 -8.56
N LEU A 371 4.10 -13.61 -9.53
CA LEU A 371 5.54 -13.53 -9.82
C LEU A 371 6.30 -13.01 -8.60
N VAL A 372 5.88 -11.88 -8.05
CA VAL A 372 6.51 -11.25 -6.88
C VAL A 372 6.47 -12.19 -5.65
N GLU A 373 5.33 -12.84 -5.39
CA GLU A 373 5.19 -13.82 -4.31
C GLU A 373 6.08 -15.05 -4.49
N LYS A 374 6.26 -15.53 -5.73
CA LYS A 374 7.17 -16.63 -6.04
C LYS A 374 8.63 -16.22 -5.79
N GLU A 375 9.04 -15.05 -6.27
CA GLU A 375 10.43 -14.60 -6.20
C GLU A 375 10.85 -14.25 -4.77
N ARG A 376 9.94 -13.74 -3.93
CA ARG A 376 10.25 -13.55 -2.51
C ARG A 376 10.56 -14.86 -1.79
N GLN A 377 9.96 -16.01 -2.21
CA GLN A 377 10.30 -17.32 -1.66
C GLN A 377 11.75 -17.73 -1.99
N SER A 378 12.30 -17.16 -3.06
CA SER A 378 13.71 -17.30 -3.46
C SER A 378 14.62 -16.30 -2.76
N ALA A 379 14.14 -15.59 -1.73
CA ALA A 379 14.84 -14.52 -1.01
C ALA A 379 15.29 -13.36 -1.89
N ILE A 380 14.54 -13.04 -2.95
CA ILE A 380 14.67 -11.81 -3.72
C ILE A 380 13.44 -10.95 -3.40
N TYR A 381 13.67 -9.85 -2.69
CA TYR A 381 12.61 -8.95 -2.22
C TYR A 381 12.36 -7.81 -3.20
N LEU A 382 11.17 -7.18 -3.12
CA LEU A 382 10.81 -6.06 -3.99
C LEU A 382 10.33 -4.88 -3.14
N SER A 383 11.06 -3.76 -3.19
CA SER A 383 10.63 -2.47 -2.65
C SER A 383 10.13 -1.58 -3.77
N ALA A 384 9.15 -0.72 -3.49
CA ALA A 384 8.58 0.21 -4.45
C ALA A 384 8.74 1.66 -3.98
N PHE A 385 9.24 2.52 -4.86
CA PHE A 385 9.35 3.95 -4.63
C PHE A 385 8.50 4.68 -5.65
N GLY A 386 7.42 5.30 -5.15
CA GLY A 386 6.56 6.14 -5.95
C GLY A 386 7.16 7.53 -6.12
N VAL A 387 6.98 8.12 -7.30
CA VAL A 387 7.40 9.49 -7.63
C VAL A 387 6.32 10.18 -8.46
N GLY A 388 6.45 11.48 -8.67
CA GLY A 388 5.58 12.23 -9.59
C GLY A 388 4.14 12.44 -9.07
N SER A 389 3.25 12.89 -9.94
CA SER A 389 1.87 13.21 -9.59
C SER A 389 0.95 13.05 -10.80
N GLY A 390 -0.38 12.96 -10.55
CA GLY A 390 -1.41 12.92 -11.59
C GLY A 390 -1.74 11.52 -12.10
N ASN A 391 -0.81 10.58 -12.07
CA ASN A 391 -1.03 9.17 -12.46
C ASN A 391 -0.61 8.16 -11.38
N TYR A 392 -0.41 8.63 -10.18
CA TYR A 392 0.13 7.84 -9.07
C TYR A 392 -0.86 6.77 -8.58
N LYS A 393 -0.42 5.50 -8.56
CA LYS A 393 -1.20 4.33 -8.15
C LYS A 393 -0.72 3.78 -6.80
N ASP A 394 -1.01 4.52 -5.74
CA ASP A 394 -0.58 4.22 -4.36
C ASP A 394 -0.93 2.79 -3.93
N ASN A 395 -2.19 2.38 -4.16
CA ASN A 395 -2.68 1.05 -3.81
C ASN A 395 -1.89 -0.08 -4.46
N LYS A 396 -1.51 0.08 -5.74
CA LYS A 396 -0.77 -0.91 -6.51
C LYS A 396 0.68 -1.04 -6.05
N LEU A 397 1.36 0.10 -5.85
CA LEU A 397 2.75 0.11 -5.39
C LEU A 397 2.89 -0.44 -3.97
N LYS A 398 1.99 -0.04 -3.05
CA LYS A 398 1.94 -0.59 -1.69
C LYS A 398 1.69 -2.09 -1.69
N MET A 399 0.77 -2.57 -2.53
CA MET A 399 0.49 -3.99 -2.67
C MET A 399 1.71 -4.76 -3.16
N LEU A 400 2.41 -4.28 -4.20
CA LEU A 400 3.60 -4.94 -4.74
C LEU A 400 4.73 -5.02 -3.71
N ALA A 401 5.01 -3.92 -2.99
CA ALA A 401 6.01 -3.92 -1.94
C ALA A 401 5.66 -4.93 -0.83
N ASN A 402 4.40 -4.94 -0.37
CA ASN A 402 3.94 -5.87 0.65
C ASN A 402 4.08 -7.33 0.19
N LYS A 403 3.67 -7.65 -1.05
CA LYS A 403 3.77 -9.00 -1.61
C LYS A 403 5.21 -9.43 -1.87
N GLY A 404 6.10 -8.46 -2.06
CA GLY A 404 7.54 -8.66 -2.27
C GLY A 404 8.39 -8.63 -1.01
N ASN A 405 7.81 -8.60 0.19
CA ASN A 405 8.53 -8.43 1.46
C ASN A 405 9.50 -7.23 1.41
N GLY A 406 9.04 -6.14 0.84
CA GLY A 406 9.78 -4.89 0.72
C GLY A 406 9.09 -3.72 1.39
N ASN A 407 9.69 -2.54 1.26
CA ASN A 407 9.20 -1.30 1.81
C ASN A 407 8.58 -0.44 0.70
N TYR A 408 7.60 0.36 1.09
CA TYR A 408 6.96 1.32 0.22
C TYR A 408 7.25 2.74 0.70
N SER A 409 7.80 3.57 -0.19
CA SER A 409 8.10 4.98 0.06
C SER A 409 7.65 5.85 -1.12
N TYR A 410 7.33 7.11 -0.85
CA TYR A 410 7.04 8.09 -1.88
C TYR A 410 8.05 9.23 -1.83
N LEU A 411 8.70 9.49 -2.96
CA LEU A 411 9.76 10.49 -3.07
C LEU A 411 9.17 11.77 -3.67
N ASP A 412 8.69 12.67 -2.81
CA ASP A 412 8.07 13.93 -3.23
C ASP A 412 9.07 15.05 -3.50
N ASN A 413 10.26 14.96 -2.92
CA ASN A 413 11.29 15.99 -3.06
C ASN A 413 12.72 15.39 -2.91
N PRO A 414 13.78 16.12 -3.31
CA PRO A 414 15.16 15.63 -3.24
C PRO A 414 15.63 15.28 -1.83
N ARG A 415 15.14 15.98 -0.79
CA ARG A 415 15.49 15.69 0.61
C ARG A 415 14.93 14.33 1.04
N GLU A 416 13.67 14.05 0.70
CA GLU A 416 13.05 12.76 0.96
C GLU A 416 13.74 11.63 0.19
N ALA A 417 13.99 11.84 -1.10
CA ALA A 417 14.71 10.88 -1.93
C ALA A 417 16.10 10.55 -1.37
N ARG A 418 16.83 11.56 -0.92
CA ARG A 418 18.13 11.37 -0.24
C ARG A 418 17.96 10.62 1.08
N ARG A 419 16.96 10.97 1.91
CA ARG A 419 16.69 10.31 3.18
C ARG A 419 16.42 8.81 2.99
N VAL A 420 15.57 8.46 2.03
CA VAL A 420 15.24 7.06 1.72
C VAL A 420 16.48 6.30 1.26
N MET A 421 17.26 6.88 0.35
CA MET A 421 18.46 6.23 -0.20
C MET A 421 19.62 6.13 0.81
N THR A 422 19.67 6.96 1.87
CA THR A 422 20.72 6.87 2.90
C THR A 422 20.28 6.07 4.12
N ASN A 423 19.13 6.38 4.68
CA ASN A 423 18.72 5.84 5.98
C ASN A 423 17.94 4.53 5.84
N GLU A 424 17.04 4.45 4.85
CA GLU A 424 16.25 3.24 4.66
C GLU A 424 17.03 2.14 3.94
N MET A 425 17.73 2.49 2.85
CA MET A 425 18.54 1.52 2.10
C MET A 425 19.68 0.91 2.91
N THR A 426 20.25 1.65 3.85
CA THR A 426 21.41 1.20 4.64
C THR A 426 21.06 0.57 5.99
N GLY A 427 19.81 0.58 6.40
CA GLY A 427 19.38 0.03 7.69
C GLY A 427 18.05 -0.70 7.57
N LYS A 428 16.99 0.04 7.28
CA LYS A 428 15.61 -0.50 7.28
C LYS A 428 15.35 -1.56 6.20
N MET A 429 16.08 -1.53 5.07
CA MET A 429 15.95 -2.56 4.04
C MET A 429 16.70 -3.86 4.34
N PHE A 430 17.49 -3.89 5.40
CA PHE A 430 17.99 -5.16 5.92
C PHE A 430 16.91 -5.73 6.83
N THR A 431 16.07 -6.57 6.27
CA THR A 431 15.02 -7.23 7.03
C THR A 431 15.66 -7.99 8.20
N PHE A 432 15.24 -7.68 9.41
CA PHE A 432 15.69 -8.33 10.63
C PHE A 432 14.72 -9.43 11.05
N ALA A 433 13.42 -9.15 10.92
CA ALA A 433 12.35 -10.07 11.25
C ALA A 433 11.25 -10.00 10.18
N LYS A 434 10.74 -11.16 9.78
CA LYS A 434 9.60 -11.32 8.86
C LYS A 434 8.34 -11.70 9.62
N ASP A 435 7.21 -11.49 8.98
CA ASP A 435 5.89 -11.89 9.49
C ASP A 435 5.66 -11.38 10.90
N VAL A 436 6.03 -10.11 11.15
CA VAL A 436 5.91 -9.50 12.46
C VAL A 436 4.46 -9.16 12.75
N LYS A 437 3.91 -9.84 13.75
CA LYS A 437 2.50 -9.74 14.15
C LYS A 437 2.40 -9.27 15.59
N PHE A 438 1.46 -8.38 15.84
CA PHE A 438 1.13 -7.89 17.17
C PHE A 438 -0.26 -8.37 17.56
N GLN A 439 -0.39 -8.80 18.80
CA GLN A 439 -1.69 -9.10 19.42
C GLN A 439 -1.73 -8.52 20.82
N ILE A 440 -2.74 -7.73 21.09
CA ILE A 440 -3.01 -7.14 22.38
C ILE A 440 -4.27 -7.78 22.95
N GLU A 441 -4.19 -8.26 24.18
CA GLU A 441 -5.33 -8.71 24.96
C GLU A 441 -5.58 -7.67 26.06
N PHE A 442 -6.69 -6.95 25.97
CA PHE A 442 -7.10 -5.98 26.97
C PHE A 442 -7.90 -6.64 28.08
N SER A 443 -7.62 -6.26 29.33
CA SER A 443 -8.38 -6.75 30.50
C SER A 443 -9.75 -6.05 30.58
N PRO A 444 -10.88 -6.78 30.48
CA PRO A 444 -12.20 -6.18 30.61
C PRO A 444 -12.46 -5.56 32.01
N ALA A 445 -11.70 -5.98 33.04
CA ALA A 445 -11.76 -5.39 34.36
C ALA A 445 -11.20 -3.96 34.43
N ARG A 446 -10.33 -3.61 33.47
CA ARG A 446 -9.61 -2.33 33.48
C ARG A 446 -9.95 -1.45 32.27
N VAL A 447 -10.26 -2.04 31.12
CA VAL A 447 -10.57 -1.37 29.86
C VAL A 447 -11.95 -1.82 29.39
N ALA A 448 -12.89 -0.90 29.27
CA ALA A 448 -14.24 -1.17 28.78
C ALA A 448 -14.28 -1.32 27.25
N ALA A 449 -13.55 -0.42 26.54
CA ALA A 449 -13.47 -0.45 25.08
C ALA A 449 -12.12 0.11 24.61
N TYR A 450 -11.72 -0.27 23.42
CA TYR A 450 -10.51 0.23 22.77
C TYR A 450 -10.72 0.48 21.29
N ARG A 451 -9.90 1.37 20.71
CA ARG A 451 -9.81 1.65 19.28
C ARG A 451 -8.34 1.77 18.87
N LEU A 452 -7.90 1.02 17.87
CA LEU A 452 -6.59 1.20 17.24
C LEU A 452 -6.68 2.38 16.28
N ILE A 453 -5.75 3.32 16.37
CA ILE A 453 -5.65 4.46 15.44
C ILE A 453 -4.74 4.07 14.28
N GLY A 454 -5.27 4.12 13.05
CA GLY A 454 -4.55 3.64 11.86
C GLY A 454 -4.51 2.10 11.76
N TYR A 455 -3.60 1.59 10.95
CA TYR A 455 -3.43 0.15 10.70
C TYR A 455 -4.65 -0.54 10.09
N GLU A 456 -5.58 0.20 9.46
CA GLU A 456 -6.81 -0.35 8.89
C GLU A 456 -6.53 -1.44 7.84
N LEU A 457 -5.44 -1.27 7.07
CA LEU A 457 -5.00 -2.23 6.04
C LEU A 457 -4.16 -3.39 6.60
N ARG A 458 -3.78 -3.32 7.87
CA ARG A 458 -2.90 -4.29 8.55
C ARG A 458 -3.63 -5.13 9.59
N LYS A 459 -4.94 -4.92 9.77
CA LYS A 459 -5.76 -5.73 10.70
C LYS A 459 -5.79 -7.20 10.28
N MET A 460 -5.74 -8.06 11.27
CA MET A 460 -5.76 -9.51 11.12
C MET A 460 -6.82 -10.13 12.02
N ALA A 461 -7.34 -11.29 11.62
CA ALA A 461 -8.17 -12.07 12.53
C ALA A 461 -7.30 -12.63 13.69
N ALA A 462 -7.87 -12.73 14.88
CA ALA A 462 -7.12 -13.21 16.05
C ALA A 462 -6.49 -14.61 15.83
N ARG A 463 -7.15 -15.48 15.06
CA ARG A 463 -6.63 -16.81 14.70
C ARG A 463 -5.37 -16.75 13.83
N ASP A 464 -5.22 -15.70 13.00
CA ASP A 464 -4.11 -15.57 12.06
C ASP A 464 -2.80 -15.18 12.77
N PHE A 465 -2.86 -14.78 14.05
CA PHE A 465 -1.69 -14.48 14.86
C PHE A 465 -0.75 -15.69 15.02
N ASN A 466 -1.31 -16.88 15.17
CA ASN A 466 -0.55 -18.11 15.33
C ASN A 466 -0.31 -18.87 14.02
N ASP A 467 -0.80 -18.37 12.91
CA ASP A 467 -0.65 -18.97 11.58
C ASP A 467 0.59 -18.39 10.88
N ASP A 468 1.65 -19.20 10.79
CA ASP A 468 2.91 -18.82 10.14
C ASP A 468 2.82 -18.81 8.60
N THR A 469 1.69 -19.25 8.03
CA THR A 469 1.42 -19.15 6.58
C THR A 469 0.81 -17.79 6.18
N LYS A 470 0.32 -17.03 7.16
CA LYS A 470 -0.26 -15.70 6.95
C LYS A 470 0.83 -14.65 6.95
N ASP A 471 1.00 -14.06 5.79
CA ASP A 471 1.92 -12.98 5.53
C ASP A 471 1.60 -11.73 6.38
N SER A 472 2.64 -11.08 6.87
CA SER A 472 2.53 -9.86 7.68
C SER A 472 3.67 -8.90 7.35
N GLY A 473 3.89 -7.88 8.19
CA GLY A 473 4.90 -6.86 7.91
C GLY A 473 6.33 -7.30 8.20
N GLU A 474 7.25 -6.65 7.53
CA GLU A 474 8.69 -6.81 7.71
C GLU A 474 9.23 -5.71 8.62
N VAL A 475 10.16 -6.07 9.50
CA VAL A 475 10.85 -5.10 10.35
C VAL A 475 12.35 -5.17 10.07
N GLY A 476 12.92 -4.04 9.65
CA GLY A 476 14.35 -3.89 9.41
C GLY A 476 15.15 -3.70 10.70
N MET A 477 16.47 -3.78 10.57
CA MET A 477 17.40 -3.52 11.69
C MET A 477 17.28 -2.08 12.20
N GLY A 478 17.21 -1.91 13.52
CA GLY A 478 17.06 -0.61 14.17
C GLY A 478 15.70 0.05 13.98
N HIS A 479 14.77 -0.61 13.33
CA HIS A 479 13.46 -0.07 12.99
C HIS A 479 12.59 0.12 14.24
N GLN A 480 11.78 1.18 14.20
CA GLN A 480 10.76 1.47 15.20
C GLN A 480 9.38 1.26 14.59
N VAL A 481 8.49 0.63 15.35
CA VAL A 481 7.06 0.53 15.00
C VAL A 481 6.24 1.11 16.13
N THR A 482 5.42 2.11 15.82
CA THR A 482 4.59 2.83 16.77
C THR A 482 3.12 2.58 16.49
N ALA A 483 2.40 2.07 17.49
CA ALA A 483 0.95 1.94 17.46
C ALA A 483 0.33 2.80 18.57
N LEU A 484 -0.80 3.42 18.26
CA LEU A 484 -1.53 4.28 19.19
C LEU A 484 -2.97 3.78 19.34
N TYR A 485 -3.41 3.62 20.57
CA TYR A 485 -4.77 3.24 20.93
C TYR A 485 -5.49 4.33 21.67
N GLU A 486 -6.78 4.45 21.45
CA GLU A 486 -7.71 5.11 22.36
C GLU A 486 -8.41 4.06 23.22
N LEU A 487 -8.44 4.29 24.53
CA LEU A 487 -9.04 3.42 25.52
C LEU A 487 -10.18 4.15 26.25
N ILE A 488 -11.27 3.45 26.48
CA ILE A 488 -12.30 3.80 27.45
C ILE A 488 -12.06 2.93 28.66
N MET A 489 -11.72 3.55 29.79
CA MET A 489 -11.41 2.81 31.01
C MET A 489 -12.68 2.21 31.64
N ALA A 490 -12.55 1.11 32.37
CA ALA A 490 -13.69 0.42 32.99
C ALA A 490 -14.41 1.26 34.06
N ASP A 491 -13.68 2.16 34.72
CA ASP A 491 -14.19 3.11 35.72
C ASP A 491 -14.74 4.41 35.10
N ALA A 492 -14.69 4.57 33.76
CA ALA A 492 -15.29 5.73 33.11
C ALA A 492 -16.82 5.81 33.34
N PRO A 493 -17.42 7.02 33.39
CA PRO A 493 -18.86 7.19 33.52
C PRO A 493 -19.68 6.40 32.52
N SER A 494 -20.88 5.93 32.89
CA SER A 494 -21.73 5.12 32.01
C SER A 494 -22.05 5.82 30.69
N GLN A 495 -22.32 7.13 30.72
CA GLN A 495 -22.59 7.92 29.51
C GLN A 495 -21.42 7.89 28.53
N VAL A 496 -20.17 7.91 29.02
CA VAL A 496 -18.97 7.79 28.18
C VAL A 496 -18.90 6.40 27.54
N LYS A 497 -19.14 5.35 28.34
CA LYS A 497 -19.15 3.97 27.83
C LYS A 497 -20.22 3.76 26.75
N GLU A 498 -21.44 4.23 27.01
CA GLU A 498 -22.56 4.15 26.04
C GLU A 498 -22.27 4.90 24.74
N LYS A 499 -21.66 6.09 24.82
CA LYS A 499 -21.28 6.89 23.65
C LYS A 499 -20.40 6.10 22.65
N TYR A 500 -19.46 5.28 23.16
CA TYR A 500 -18.47 4.59 22.32
C TYR A 500 -18.78 3.12 22.05
N MET A 501 -19.52 2.46 22.94
CA MET A 501 -19.87 1.04 22.78
C MET A 501 -21.26 0.83 22.18
N GLY A 502 -22.08 1.87 22.16
CA GLY A 502 -23.50 1.78 21.82
C GLY A 502 -24.32 1.10 22.92
N ASN A 503 -25.64 1.14 22.76
CA ASN A 503 -26.57 0.41 23.62
C ASN A 503 -26.83 -0.95 22.97
N VAL A 504 -26.20 -2.00 23.49
CA VAL A 504 -26.38 -3.37 23.02
C VAL A 504 -27.23 -4.14 24.02
N ASP A 505 -28.28 -4.78 23.55
CA ASP A 505 -29.14 -5.62 24.38
C ASP A 505 -28.34 -6.74 25.08
N LYS A 506 -28.79 -7.14 26.25
CA LYS A 506 -28.18 -8.25 27.00
C LYS A 506 -28.23 -9.53 26.14
N LEU A 507 -27.10 -10.19 26.03
CA LEU A 507 -27.00 -11.42 25.25
C LEU A 507 -27.81 -12.53 25.93
N LYS A 508 -28.73 -13.15 25.21
CA LYS A 508 -29.61 -14.21 25.68
C LYS A 508 -28.87 -15.54 25.93
N TYR A 509 -27.87 -15.84 25.11
CA TYR A 509 -27.21 -17.14 25.05
C TYR A 509 -25.79 -17.12 25.61
N GLN A 510 -25.30 -16.00 26.12
CA GLN A 510 -24.02 -15.87 26.78
C GLN A 510 -24.22 -15.26 28.17
N SER A 511 -23.85 -16.01 29.21
CA SER A 511 -23.67 -15.45 30.55
C SER A 511 -22.42 -14.55 30.57
N ALA A 512 -22.39 -13.57 31.49
CA ALA A 512 -21.18 -12.77 31.69
C ALA A 512 -19.98 -13.71 31.90
N ARG A 513 -18.97 -13.64 31.01
CA ARG A 513 -17.73 -14.39 31.22
C ARG A 513 -17.13 -13.97 32.53
N THR A 514 -16.65 -14.93 33.32
CA THR A 514 -15.90 -14.65 34.54
C THR A 514 -14.69 -13.79 34.18
N VAL A 515 -14.72 -12.52 34.54
CA VAL A 515 -13.58 -11.61 34.31
C VAL A 515 -12.50 -12.00 35.33
N SER A 516 -11.29 -12.23 34.85
CA SER A 516 -10.13 -12.43 35.72
C SER A 516 -9.97 -11.26 36.67
N LYS A 517 -9.70 -11.55 37.94
CA LYS A 517 -9.40 -10.54 39.00
C LYS A 517 -7.94 -10.02 38.89
N SER A 518 -7.25 -10.26 37.76
CA SER A 518 -5.90 -9.74 37.55
C SER A 518 -5.86 -8.22 37.61
N ASP A 519 -4.82 -7.66 38.21
CA ASP A 519 -4.52 -6.23 38.25
C ASP A 519 -3.93 -5.72 36.91
N GLU A 520 -3.76 -6.61 35.92
CA GLU A 520 -3.19 -6.32 34.62
C GLU A 520 -4.15 -5.50 33.77
N LEU A 521 -3.57 -4.53 33.03
CA LEU A 521 -4.29 -3.71 32.07
C LEU A 521 -4.42 -4.41 30.73
N LEU A 522 -3.31 -4.98 30.28
CA LEU A 522 -3.20 -5.71 29.01
C LEU A 522 -2.01 -6.65 28.98
N THR A 523 -2.09 -7.60 28.04
CA THR A 523 -0.94 -8.42 27.59
C THR A 523 -0.66 -8.09 26.14
N PHE A 524 0.58 -7.69 25.83
CA PHE A 524 1.07 -7.47 24.46
C PHE A 524 1.92 -8.67 24.03
N LYS A 525 1.57 -9.26 22.89
CA LYS A 525 2.29 -10.37 22.27
C LYS A 525 2.88 -9.93 20.94
N LEU A 526 4.16 -10.23 20.72
CA LEU A 526 4.89 -9.99 19.50
C LEU A 526 5.38 -11.33 18.96
N ARG A 527 4.93 -11.69 17.76
CA ARG A 527 5.34 -12.92 17.04
C ARG A 527 6.07 -12.55 15.77
N TYR A 528 7.16 -13.24 15.46
CA TYR A 528 7.98 -12.97 14.29
C TYR A 528 8.80 -14.18 13.87
N GLN A 529 9.22 -14.21 12.61
CA GLN A 529 10.18 -15.19 12.08
C GLN A 529 11.55 -14.54 11.88
N GLN A 530 12.61 -15.28 12.17
CA GLN A 530 13.97 -14.84 11.80
C GLN A 530 14.22 -15.14 10.32
N ILE A 531 15.09 -14.35 9.67
CA ILE A 531 15.39 -14.51 8.24
C ILE A 531 16.13 -15.82 7.96
N GLU A 532 17.02 -16.23 8.87
CA GLU A 532 17.84 -17.41 8.67
C GLU A 532 17.10 -18.69 9.06
N GLY A 533 16.92 -19.57 8.08
CA GLY A 533 16.43 -20.92 8.27
C GLY A 533 14.90 -21.07 8.27
N LYS A 534 14.46 -22.32 8.37
CA LYS A 534 13.04 -22.71 8.56
C LYS A 534 12.71 -22.80 10.06
N ALA A 535 13.31 -21.93 10.89
CA ALA A 535 13.01 -21.94 12.31
C ALA A 535 11.56 -21.53 12.56
N PRO A 536 10.87 -22.13 13.55
CA PRO A 536 9.52 -21.73 13.92
C PRO A 536 9.54 -20.28 14.40
N SER A 537 8.39 -19.61 14.26
CA SER A 537 8.23 -18.23 14.73
C SER A 537 8.50 -18.12 16.23
N ARG A 538 9.07 -16.99 16.62
CA ARG A 538 9.33 -16.64 18.03
C ARG A 538 8.19 -15.81 18.58
N LEU A 539 7.85 -16.06 19.84
CA LEU A 539 6.85 -15.31 20.59
C LEU A 539 7.52 -14.58 21.76
N LYS A 540 7.26 -13.26 21.86
CA LYS A 540 7.58 -12.47 23.06
C LYS A 540 6.30 -11.94 23.68
N THR A 541 6.21 -11.94 24.99
CA THR A 541 5.04 -11.49 25.74
C THR A 541 5.44 -10.44 26.76
N PHE A 542 4.68 -9.36 26.82
CA PHE A 542 4.88 -8.24 27.73
C PHE A 542 3.55 -7.95 28.44
N VAL A 543 3.60 -7.74 29.74
CA VAL A 543 2.41 -7.45 30.56
C VAL A 543 2.48 -6.03 31.07
N LEU A 544 1.40 -5.27 30.92
CA LEU A 544 1.25 -3.94 31.46
C LEU A 544 0.19 -3.98 32.58
N LYS A 545 0.58 -3.58 33.80
CA LYS A 545 -0.32 -3.60 34.96
C LYS A 545 -1.02 -2.27 35.22
N LYS A 546 -0.36 -1.16 34.93
CA LYS A 546 -0.90 0.20 35.12
C LYS A 546 -0.55 1.09 33.96
N LEU A 547 -1.34 2.13 33.76
CA LEU A 547 -1.03 3.16 32.77
C LEU A 547 0.32 3.80 33.08
N PRO A 548 1.28 3.79 32.15
CA PRO A 548 2.58 4.41 32.33
C PRO A 548 2.49 5.93 32.13
N GLU A 549 3.49 6.64 32.65
CA GLU A 549 3.58 8.09 32.51
C GLU A 549 3.85 8.52 31.06
N ALA A 550 3.40 9.74 30.73
CA ALA A 550 3.63 10.35 29.43
C ALA A 550 5.06 10.91 29.32
N SER A 551 5.72 10.62 28.21
CA SER A 551 6.96 11.28 27.82
C SER A 551 6.76 12.20 26.62
N GLY A 552 7.83 12.76 26.07
CA GLY A 552 7.82 13.49 24.79
C GLY A 552 7.37 12.62 23.61
N ASN A 553 7.58 11.29 23.67
CA ASN A 553 7.19 10.40 22.58
C ASN A 553 5.68 10.38 22.36
N ILE A 554 4.88 10.10 23.41
CA ILE A 554 3.42 10.05 23.24
C ILE A 554 2.83 11.43 22.99
N ARG A 555 3.43 12.51 23.57
CA ARG A 555 2.98 13.87 23.28
C ARG A 555 3.18 14.22 21.81
N TRP A 556 4.34 13.86 21.24
CA TRP A 556 4.59 14.02 19.80
C TRP A 556 3.66 13.12 18.96
N ALA A 557 3.58 11.84 19.25
CA ALA A 557 2.72 10.88 18.54
C ALA A 557 1.25 11.31 18.58
N SER A 558 0.76 11.87 19.69
CA SER A 558 -0.60 12.39 19.78
C SER A 558 -0.84 13.56 18.81
N ALA A 559 0.11 14.49 18.68
CA ALA A 559 0.00 15.58 17.72
C ALA A 559 -0.02 15.08 16.26
N VAL A 560 0.82 14.09 15.95
CA VAL A 560 0.86 13.46 14.61
C VAL A 560 -0.46 12.74 14.30
N ALA A 561 -1.00 11.97 15.27
CA ALA A 561 -2.29 11.30 15.10
C ALA A 561 -3.43 12.31 14.95
N GLU A 562 -3.46 13.36 15.77
CA GLU A 562 -4.48 14.41 15.69
C GLU A 562 -4.47 15.12 14.33
N PHE A 563 -3.30 15.37 13.76
CA PHE A 563 -3.17 15.92 12.41
C PHE A 563 -3.84 15.03 11.36
N SER A 564 -3.59 13.73 11.43
CA SER A 564 -4.22 12.78 10.50
C SER A 564 -5.74 12.69 10.69
N LEU A 565 -6.24 12.77 11.94
CA LEU A 565 -7.68 12.81 12.22
C LEU A 565 -8.33 14.08 11.66
N CYS A 566 -7.66 15.23 11.72
CA CYS A 566 -8.12 16.46 11.10
C CYS A 566 -8.17 16.35 9.57
N LEU A 567 -7.09 15.87 8.93
CA LEU A 567 -7.01 15.72 7.48
C LEU A 567 -8.07 14.74 6.93
N ARG A 568 -8.34 13.66 7.65
CA ARG A 568 -9.37 12.67 7.30
C ARG A 568 -10.80 13.14 7.60
N ASN A 569 -10.96 14.26 8.28
CA ASN A 569 -12.24 14.68 8.87
C ASN A 569 -12.90 13.55 9.68
N SER A 570 -12.09 12.87 10.50
CA SER A 570 -12.48 11.67 11.25
C SER A 570 -13.67 11.93 12.16
N GLU A 571 -14.59 10.95 12.27
CA GLU A 571 -15.67 10.97 13.27
C GLU A 571 -15.16 10.96 14.72
N TYR A 572 -13.90 10.51 14.93
CA TYR A 572 -13.25 10.42 16.24
C TYR A 572 -12.39 11.62 16.60
N LYS A 573 -12.29 12.63 15.73
CA LYS A 573 -11.43 13.81 15.92
C LYS A 573 -11.84 14.68 17.13
N GLY A 574 -13.06 14.51 17.68
CA GLY A 574 -13.54 15.28 18.84
C GLY A 574 -13.36 16.79 18.67
N THR A 575 -12.62 17.39 19.60
CA THR A 575 -12.30 18.84 19.60
C THR A 575 -10.97 19.17 18.90
N ALA A 576 -10.41 18.24 18.11
CA ALA A 576 -9.16 18.47 17.38
C ALA A 576 -9.25 19.68 16.44
N SER A 577 -8.20 20.50 16.46
CA SER A 577 -8.04 21.64 15.54
C SER A 577 -6.56 21.82 15.19
N TYR A 578 -6.28 22.31 13.97
CA TYR A 578 -4.91 22.58 13.53
C TYR A 578 -4.18 23.58 14.45
N GLU A 579 -4.87 24.66 14.88
CA GLU A 579 -4.31 25.65 15.80
C GLU A 579 -3.88 25.00 17.13
N ALA A 580 -4.80 24.26 17.77
CA ALA A 580 -4.54 23.65 19.07
C ALA A 580 -3.42 22.61 19.02
N LEU A 581 -3.42 21.74 17.98
CA LEU A 581 -2.36 20.76 17.81
C LEU A 581 -1.01 21.41 17.51
N ARG A 582 -0.95 22.44 16.67
CA ARG A 582 0.29 23.19 16.36
C ARG A 582 0.90 23.81 17.61
N LYS A 583 0.07 24.39 18.45
CA LYS A 583 0.50 24.96 19.74
C LYS A 583 1.05 23.93 20.70
N ARG A 584 0.52 22.71 20.70
CA ARG A 584 1.07 21.61 21.51
C ARG A 584 2.35 21.04 20.89
N ALA A 585 2.32 20.72 19.60
CA ALA A 585 3.44 20.12 18.89
C ALA A 585 4.70 21.00 18.91
N SER A 586 4.54 22.33 18.86
CA SER A 586 5.69 23.26 18.94
C SER A 586 6.49 23.17 20.23
N LYS A 587 5.90 22.65 21.31
CA LYS A 587 6.56 22.45 22.60
C LYS A 587 7.36 21.12 22.66
N GLU A 588 7.10 20.20 21.70
CA GLU A 588 7.67 18.86 21.67
C GLU A 588 8.65 18.66 20.51
N LEU A 589 9.22 19.76 19.96
CA LEU A 589 10.22 19.68 18.88
C LEU A 589 11.46 18.88 19.29
N GLY A 590 11.89 19.02 20.54
CA GLY A 590 13.09 18.36 21.06
C GLY A 590 14.35 18.68 20.24
N LYS A 591 15.25 17.71 20.11
CA LYS A 591 16.42 17.76 19.22
C LYS A 591 16.00 17.31 17.82
N ASP A 592 15.52 18.21 17.01
CA ASP A 592 15.06 17.95 15.64
C ASP A 592 16.24 18.01 14.65
N GLU A 593 17.23 17.11 14.78
CA GLU A 593 18.48 17.12 14.01
C GLU A 593 18.25 17.01 12.49
N ASP A 594 17.21 16.28 12.09
CA ASP A 594 16.83 16.10 10.68
C ASP A 594 15.74 17.10 10.23
N GLY A 595 15.26 17.98 11.11
CA GLY A 595 14.27 19.02 10.84
C GLY A 595 12.87 18.53 10.44
N LYS A 596 12.54 17.26 10.71
CA LYS A 596 11.23 16.67 10.36
C LYS A 596 10.10 17.22 11.21
N ARG A 597 10.36 17.48 12.50
CA ARG A 597 9.34 18.00 13.41
C ARG A 597 9.01 19.46 13.09
N ALA A 598 10.03 20.26 12.72
CA ALA A 598 9.82 21.62 12.24
C ALA A 598 9.04 21.64 10.91
N GLU A 599 9.38 20.72 9.97
CA GLU A 599 8.63 20.55 8.72
C GLU A 599 7.17 20.16 8.99
N PHE A 600 6.91 19.27 9.93
CA PHE A 600 5.55 18.89 10.33
C PHE A 600 4.71 20.11 10.75
N LEU A 601 5.27 21.03 11.53
CA LEU A 601 4.55 22.27 11.90
C LEU A 601 4.21 23.14 10.69
N THR A 602 5.07 23.13 9.66
CA THR A 602 4.79 23.80 8.38
C THR A 602 3.62 23.14 7.65
N LEU A 603 3.54 21.79 7.66
CA LEU A 603 2.41 21.06 7.06
C LEU A 603 1.10 21.33 7.79
N VAL A 604 1.14 21.36 9.13
CA VAL A 604 -0.04 21.71 9.94
C VAL A 604 -0.54 23.10 9.60
N LYS A 605 0.38 24.08 9.47
CA LYS A 605 0.02 25.45 9.08
C LYS A 605 -0.56 25.51 7.67
N ALA A 606 0.05 24.81 6.70
CA ALA A 606 -0.47 24.77 5.34
C ALA A 606 -1.89 24.16 5.28
N ALA A 607 -2.15 23.11 6.06
CA ALA A 607 -3.48 22.50 6.14
C ALA A 607 -4.51 23.42 6.83
N GLU A 608 -4.09 24.18 7.86
CA GLU A 608 -4.90 25.20 8.51
C GLU A 608 -5.33 26.28 7.51
N ASP A 609 -4.36 26.84 6.75
CA ASP A 609 -4.60 27.89 5.75
C ASP A 609 -5.48 27.42 4.57
N LEU A 610 -5.53 26.14 4.28
CA LEU A 610 -6.36 25.55 3.21
C LEU A 610 -7.79 25.23 3.67
N GLN A 611 -8.05 25.20 4.98
CA GLN A 611 -9.37 24.93 5.53
C GLN A 611 -10.18 26.21 5.77
N ASP A 612 -9.47 27.36 6.02
CA ASP A 612 -10.06 28.68 6.16
C ASP A 612 -10.47 29.27 4.79
#